data_43cee23b97024ba75753e35bdc6469e8
#
_entry.id   43cee23b97024ba75753e35bdc6469e8
#
_cell.length_a   1.000
_cell.length_b   1.000
_cell.length_c   1.000
_cell.angle_alpha   90.00
_cell.angle_beta   90.00
_cell.angle_gamma   90.00
#
_symmetry.space_group_name_H-M   'P 1'
#
loop_
_entity.id
_entity.type
_entity.pdbx_description
1 polymer ?
#
loop_
_entity_poly.entity_id
_entity_poly.type
_entity_poly.pdbx_seq_one_letter_code
_entity_poly.pdbx_strand_id
1 'polypeptide(L)'
;HGVHMEHDKDVLEIVGTGGDKSNSFNISTTASLVISAGGVAVAKHGNRAASSKSGAADCLEALGVKIDLEPEKNKEVLEKLGICFLFAQKYHMSMKYVAPVRKMLGIRTIFNILGPLTNPAAATMQVMGVYEEALVRPMAEVLFNLGVKRGMVVYGQDCLDEISLS
;
A
#
# COMPACT_ATOMS: atom_id res chain seq x y z
N HIS A 1 2.67 -10.94 14.78
CA HIS A 1 1.24 -10.85 15.06
C HIS A 1 0.68 -9.63 14.33
N GLY A 2 0.14 -9.82 13.14
CA GLY A 2 -0.62 -8.83 12.40
C GLY A 2 -2.11 -8.91 12.77
N VAL A 3 -2.79 -7.78 12.79
CA VAL A 3 -4.26 -7.72 12.87
C VAL A 3 -4.79 -7.88 11.45
N HIS A 4 -5.80 -8.73 11.25
CA HIS A 4 -6.46 -8.93 9.96
C HIS A 4 -7.84 -8.29 9.98
N MET A 5 -8.30 -7.83 8.82
CA MET A 5 -9.66 -7.38 8.58
C MET A 5 -10.38 -8.41 7.71
N GLU A 6 -11.35 -9.12 8.29
CA GLU A 6 -12.14 -10.12 7.57
C GLU A 6 -13.27 -9.48 6.77
N HIS A 7 -13.43 -9.84 5.51
CA HIS A 7 -14.50 -9.41 4.61
C HIS A 7 -14.72 -10.44 3.48
N ASP A 8 -15.86 -10.32 2.78
CA ASP A 8 -16.25 -11.27 1.72
C ASP A 8 -16.08 -10.69 0.30
N LYS A 9 -15.46 -9.53 0.16
CA LYS A 9 -15.30 -8.84 -1.13
C LYS A 9 -13.97 -9.16 -1.79
N ASP A 10 -13.95 -9.24 -3.12
CA ASP A 10 -12.71 -9.05 -3.86
C ASP A 10 -12.31 -7.58 -3.77
N VAL A 11 -11.13 -7.31 -3.24
CA VAL A 11 -10.62 -5.94 -3.04
C VAL A 11 -9.30 -5.73 -3.76
N LEU A 12 -9.10 -4.50 -4.21
CA LEU A 12 -7.86 -4.05 -4.84
C LEU A 12 -6.98 -3.33 -3.82
N GLU A 13 -5.71 -3.68 -3.81
CA GLU A 13 -4.62 -2.89 -3.23
C GLU A 13 -3.87 -2.16 -4.34
N ILE A 14 -3.56 -0.89 -4.13
CA ILE A 14 -2.63 -0.13 -4.98
C ILE A 14 -1.55 0.45 -4.08
N VAL A 15 -0.32 0.01 -4.28
CA VAL A 15 0.77 0.34 -3.37
C VAL A 15 2.10 0.34 -4.11
N GLY A 16 2.97 1.29 -3.79
CA GLY A 16 4.37 1.27 -4.20
C GLY A 16 5.29 0.84 -3.06
N THR A 17 6.45 0.32 -3.39
CA THR A 17 7.52 0.07 -2.41
C THR A 17 8.07 1.38 -1.82
N GLY A 18 7.84 2.48 -2.53
CA GLY A 18 8.45 3.76 -2.22
C GLY A 18 9.96 3.77 -2.47
N GLY A 19 10.58 4.92 -2.23
CA GLY A 19 12.03 5.04 -2.33
C GLY A 19 12.59 5.22 -3.74
N ASP A 20 11.74 5.50 -4.71
CA ASP A 20 12.09 5.86 -6.09
C ASP A 20 12.71 7.27 -6.21
N LYS A 21 12.56 8.10 -5.15
CA LYS A 21 13.06 9.48 -5.06
C LYS A 21 12.44 10.46 -6.09
N SER A 22 11.32 10.10 -6.70
CA SER A 22 10.67 10.92 -7.73
C SER A 22 10.09 12.22 -7.20
N ASN A 23 9.74 12.27 -5.89
CA ASN A 23 9.00 13.36 -5.28
C ASN A 23 7.67 13.68 -6.00
N SER A 24 7.04 12.69 -6.59
CA SER A 24 5.73 12.78 -7.20
C SER A 24 4.63 13.09 -6.17
N PHE A 25 3.44 13.46 -6.62
CA PHE A 25 2.26 13.51 -5.75
C PHE A 25 1.84 12.08 -5.34
N ASN A 26 0.85 11.95 -4.42
CA ASN A 26 0.37 10.67 -3.94
C ASN A 26 -0.46 9.92 -5.02
N ILE A 27 0.22 9.40 -6.06
CA ILE A 27 -0.40 8.80 -7.26
C ILE A 27 -1.30 7.63 -6.85
N SER A 28 -0.77 6.65 -6.12
CA SER A 28 -1.53 5.46 -5.72
C SER A 28 -2.73 5.79 -4.82
N THR A 29 -2.64 6.84 -3.98
CA THR A 29 -3.77 7.31 -3.16
C THR A 29 -4.85 7.94 -4.02
N THR A 30 -4.49 8.79 -4.96
CA THR A 30 -5.41 9.43 -5.90
C THR A 30 -6.08 8.38 -6.80
N ALA A 31 -5.32 7.45 -7.35
CA ALA A 31 -5.83 6.34 -8.16
C ALA A 31 -6.84 5.48 -7.38
N SER A 32 -6.57 5.23 -6.09
CA SER A 32 -7.49 4.47 -5.22
C SER A 32 -8.87 5.10 -5.14
N LEU A 33 -8.95 6.44 -5.02
CA LEU A 33 -10.21 7.17 -4.98
C LEU A 33 -10.96 7.08 -6.32
N VAL A 34 -10.25 7.28 -7.43
CA VAL A 34 -10.85 7.22 -8.78
C VAL A 34 -11.37 5.82 -9.09
N ILE A 35 -10.59 4.79 -8.77
CA ILE A 35 -10.96 3.39 -9.02
C ILE A 35 -12.15 2.98 -8.16
N SER A 36 -12.18 3.39 -6.89
CA SER A 36 -13.33 3.13 -6.03
C SER A 36 -14.59 3.84 -6.54
N ALA A 37 -14.49 5.07 -7.02
CA ALA A 37 -15.59 5.77 -7.69
C ALA A 37 -16.07 5.04 -8.94
N GLY A 38 -15.18 4.30 -9.62
CA GLY A 38 -15.50 3.41 -10.74
C GLY A 38 -16.14 2.08 -10.34
N GLY A 39 -16.39 1.83 -9.05
CA GLY A 39 -17.11 0.65 -8.54
C GLY A 39 -16.24 -0.53 -8.13
N VAL A 40 -14.91 -0.41 -8.15
CA VAL A 40 -14.00 -1.45 -7.63
C VAL A 40 -13.72 -1.20 -6.15
N ALA A 41 -13.96 -2.21 -5.32
CA ALA A 41 -13.65 -2.10 -3.89
C ALA A 41 -12.14 -2.02 -3.66
N VAL A 42 -11.70 -1.02 -2.87
CA VAL A 42 -10.29 -0.74 -2.59
C VAL A 42 -10.01 -0.83 -1.09
N ALA A 43 -9.08 -1.68 -0.70
CA ALA A 43 -8.55 -1.74 0.67
C ALA A 43 -7.10 -1.23 0.66
N LYS A 44 -6.94 0.09 0.75
CA LYS A 44 -5.62 0.70 0.65
C LYS A 44 -4.84 0.57 1.95
N HIS A 45 -3.75 -0.19 1.92
CA HIS A 45 -2.77 -0.24 3.01
C HIS A 45 -1.74 0.86 2.82
N GLY A 46 -1.39 1.55 3.87
CA GLY A 46 -0.42 2.64 3.76
C GLY A 46 0.09 3.17 5.09
N ASN A 47 1.11 3.99 5.01
CA ASN A 47 1.77 4.60 6.18
C ASN A 47 2.03 6.09 5.95
N ARG A 48 2.57 6.74 6.98
CA ARG A 48 3.17 8.08 6.86
C ARG A 48 4.44 8.02 6.03
N ALA A 49 4.85 9.16 5.51
CA ALA A 49 6.09 9.28 4.76
C ALA A 49 7.29 8.78 5.59
N ALA A 50 8.15 7.98 4.94
CA ALA A 50 9.43 7.55 5.52
C ALA A 50 10.60 8.37 4.96
N SER A 51 10.60 8.65 3.66
CA SER A 51 11.65 9.39 2.94
C SER A 51 11.10 10.48 2.01
N SER A 52 9.83 10.41 1.64
CA SER A 52 9.13 11.42 0.83
C SER A 52 8.59 12.57 1.68
N LYS A 53 8.08 13.61 1.04
CA LYS A 53 7.45 14.76 1.73
C LYS A 53 6.05 14.45 2.25
N SER A 54 5.34 13.49 1.66
CA SER A 54 3.98 13.13 2.03
C SER A 54 3.73 11.65 1.72
N GLY A 55 3.35 10.87 2.71
CA GLY A 55 2.86 9.50 2.55
C GLY A 55 1.35 9.45 2.36
N ALA A 56 0.82 8.26 2.09
CA ALA A 56 -0.62 8.06 1.89
C ALA A 56 -1.44 8.52 3.11
N ALA A 57 -0.98 8.20 4.32
CA ALA A 57 -1.64 8.60 5.56
C ALA A 57 -1.64 10.13 5.74
N ASP A 58 -0.52 10.78 5.44
CA ASP A 58 -0.39 12.23 5.57
C ASP A 58 -1.34 12.95 4.60
N CYS A 59 -1.44 12.47 3.37
CA CYS A 59 -2.34 13.00 2.35
C CYS A 59 -3.82 12.87 2.77
N LEU A 60 -4.23 11.69 3.19
CA LEU A 60 -5.62 11.43 3.59
C LEU A 60 -6.01 12.21 4.85
N GLU A 61 -5.11 12.33 5.83
CA GLU A 61 -5.34 13.11 7.04
C GLU A 61 -5.48 14.62 6.72
N ALA A 62 -4.67 15.14 5.79
CA ALA A 62 -4.79 16.52 5.30
C ALA A 62 -6.12 16.78 4.58
N LEU A 63 -6.72 15.75 3.97
CA LEU A 63 -8.06 15.78 3.37
C LEU A 63 -9.20 15.59 4.41
N GLY A 64 -8.87 15.47 5.70
CA GLY A 64 -9.85 15.30 6.77
C GLY A 64 -10.32 13.86 6.98
N VAL A 65 -9.67 12.87 6.36
CA VAL A 65 -10.00 11.46 6.55
C VAL A 65 -9.44 10.97 7.89
N LYS A 66 -10.28 10.32 8.69
CA LYS A 66 -9.85 9.64 9.92
C LYS A 66 -9.13 8.35 9.56
N ILE A 67 -7.81 8.32 9.73
CA ILE A 67 -6.94 7.23 9.27
C ILE A 67 -6.75 6.10 10.29
N ASP A 68 -7.07 6.33 11.56
CA ASP A 68 -6.79 5.44 12.70
C ASP A 68 -8.00 4.60 13.14
N LEU A 69 -8.85 4.22 12.20
CA LEU A 69 -10.04 3.42 12.46
C LEU A 69 -9.67 1.99 12.91
N GLU A 70 -10.51 1.42 13.79
CA GLU A 70 -10.42 0.01 14.16
C GLU A 70 -10.80 -0.91 12.98
N PRO A 71 -10.33 -2.18 12.95
CA PRO A 71 -10.59 -3.11 11.85
C PRO A 71 -12.06 -3.27 11.51
N GLU A 72 -12.92 -3.41 12.53
CA GLU A 72 -14.38 -3.54 12.36
C GLU A 72 -14.98 -2.30 11.69
N LYS A 73 -14.47 -1.12 12.07
CA LYS A 73 -14.93 0.13 11.46
C LYS A 73 -14.43 0.30 10.03
N ASN A 74 -13.22 -0.12 9.75
CA ASN A 74 -12.69 -0.15 8.38
C ASN A 74 -13.49 -1.10 7.48
N LYS A 75 -13.95 -2.24 8.02
CA LYS A 75 -14.86 -3.15 7.32
C LYS A 75 -16.18 -2.46 6.95
N GLU A 76 -16.84 -1.80 7.92
CA GLU A 76 -18.07 -1.05 7.65
C GLU A 76 -17.87 0.03 6.57
N VAL A 77 -16.74 0.76 6.62
CA VAL A 77 -16.38 1.79 5.66
C VAL A 77 -16.21 1.18 4.27
N LEU A 78 -15.47 0.07 4.15
CA LEU A 78 -15.30 -0.67 2.90
C LEU A 78 -16.65 -1.14 2.34
N GLU A 79 -17.53 -1.68 3.17
CA GLU A 79 -18.83 -2.17 2.75
C GLU A 79 -19.75 -1.06 2.24
N LYS A 80 -19.74 0.12 2.88
CA LYS A 80 -20.61 1.24 2.58
C LYS A 80 -20.09 2.14 1.47
N LEU A 81 -18.77 2.39 1.45
CA LEU A 81 -18.15 3.36 0.54
C LEU A 81 -17.36 2.73 -0.60
N GLY A 82 -17.07 1.43 -0.54
CA GLY A 82 -16.23 0.75 -1.51
C GLY A 82 -14.72 1.04 -1.37
N ILE A 83 -14.31 1.81 -0.35
CA ILE A 83 -12.90 2.10 -0.07
C ILE A 83 -12.68 2.21 1.42
N CYS A 84 -11.54 1.67 1.90
CA CYS A 84 -11.06 1.92 3.26
C CYS A 84 -9.54 2.15 3.27
N PHE A 85 -9.05 2.75 4.35
CA PHE A 85 -7.63 2.96 4.57
C PHE A 85 -7.15 2.17 5.80
N LEU A 86 -6.18 1.29 5.57
CA LEU A 86 -5.58 0.42 6.58
C LEU A 86 -4.25 1.02 7.02
N PHE A 87 -4.27 1.75 8.14
CA PHE A 87 -3.09 2.44 8.62
C PHE A 87 -2.07 1.45 9.18
N ALA A 88 -0.92 1.30 8.52
CA ALA A 88 0.07 0.26 8.81
C ALA A 88 0.50 0.19 10.29
N GLN A 89 0.62 1.31 10.98
CA GLN A 89 1.02 1.34 12.40
C GLN A 89 0.00 0.67 13.31
N LYS A 90 -1.27 0.65 12.92
CA LYS A 90 -2.35 0.04 13.68
C LYS A 90 -2.41 -1.49 13.49
N TYR A 91 -2.11 -1.95 12.28
CA TYR A 91 -2.18 -3.35 11.90
C TYR A 91 -0.87 -4.13 12.15
N HIS A 92 0.27 -3.43 12.13
CA HIS A 92 1.60 -4.02 12.29
C HIS A 92 2.34 -3.46 13.50
N MET A 93 1.76 -3.61 14.70
CA MET A 93 2.30 -3.02 15.93
C MET A 93 3.75 -3.42 16.24
N SER A 94 4.19 -4.60 15.83
CA SER A 94 5.58 -5.06 16.02
C SER A 94 6.61 -4.23 15.24
N MET A 95 6.18 -3.54 14.18
CA MET A 95 7.07 -2.68 13.38
C MET A 95 7.62 -1.48 14.17
N LYS A 96 6.98 -1.08 15.26
CA LYS A 96 7.50 -0.02 16.15
C LYS A 96 8.89 -0.35 16.71
N TYR A 97 9.22 -1.61 16.88
CA TYR A 97 10.54 -2.05 17.37
C TYR A 97 11.60 -2.03 16.28
N VAL A 98 11.20 -2.18 15.03
CA VAL A 98 12.11 -2.23 13.87
C VAL A 98 12.36 -0.82 13.29
N ALA A 99 11.39 0.06 13.37
CA ALA A 99 11.45 1.40 12.77
C ALA A 99 12.67 2.23 13.22
N PRO A 100 13.05 2.30 14.53
CA PRO A 100 14.23 3.03 14.95
C PRO A 100 15.53 2.47 14.35
N VAL A 101 15.66 1.14 14.29
CA VAL A 101 16.83 0.47 13.71
C VAL A 101 16.94 0.76 12.22
N ARG A 102 15.83 0.67 11.48
CA ARG A 102 15.79 1.03 10.06
C ARG A 102 16.23 2.47 9.81
N LYS A 103 15.76 3.41 10.65
CA LYS A 103 16.13 4.82 10.56
C LYS A 103 17.62 5.03 10.82
N MET A 104 18.20 4.33 11.78
CA MET A 104 19.64 4.38 12.08
C MET A 104 20.51 3.84 10.95
N LEU A 105 20.06 2.72 10.33
CA LEU A 105 20.79 2.10 9.24
C LEU A 105 20.80 2.97 7.98
N GLY A 106 19.72 3.69 7.69
CA GLY A 106 19.63 4.59 6.53
C GLY A 106 19.72 3.89 5.15
N ILE A 107 19.68 2.56 5.14
CA ILE A 107 19.78 1.75 3.91
C ILE A 107 18.46 1.04 3.61
N ARG A 108 18.29 0.61 2.36
CA ARG A 108 17.19 -0.26 1.97
C ARG A 108 17.36 -1.64 2.60
N THR A 109 16.27 -2.21 3.06
CA THR A 109 16.21 -3.54 3.66
C THR A 109 15.00 -4.30 3.12
N ILE A 110 14.86 -5.57 3.44
CA ILE A 110 13.68 -6.35 3.08
C ILE A 110 12.36 -5.70 3.53
N PHE A 111 12.36 -4.92 4.61
CA PHE A 111 11.18 -4.19 5.08
C PHE A 111 10.66 -3.13 4.10
N ASN A 112 11.45 -2.74 3.10
CA ASN A 112 10.98 -1.83 2.06
C ASN A 112 10.04 -2.52 1.06
N ILE A 113 10.18 -3.83 0.88
CA ILE A 113 9.35 -4.63 -0.03
C ILE A 113 8.27 -5.45 0.70
N LEU A 114 8.38 -5.64 2.02
CA LEU A 114 7.38 -6.40 2.78
C LEU A 114 6.06 -5.65 2.97
N GLY A 115 6.10 -4.31 3.06
CA GLY A 115 4.89 -3.50 3.26
C GLY A 115 3.79 -3.82 2.25
N PRO A 116 4.07 -3.75 0.94
CA PRO A 116 3.12 -4.11 -0.11
C PRO A 116 2.59 -5.55 -0.06
N LEU A 117 3.28 -6.47 0.61
CA LEU A 117 2.91 -7.89 0.69
C LEU A 117 2.06 -8.24 1.93
N THR A 118 1.80 -7.29 2.80
CA THR A 118 1.20 -7.53 4.11
C THR A 118 -0.11 -6.76 4.32
N ASN A 119 -0.90 -6.59 3.25
CA ASN A 119 -2.19 -5.93 3.36
C ASN A 119 -3.11 -6.70 4.33
N PRO A 120 -3.62 -6.04 5.40
CA PRO A 120 -4.45 -6.69 6.41
C PRO A 120 -5.79 -7.22 5.90
N ALA A 121 -6.26 -6.72 4.74
CA ALA A 121 -7.49 -7.19 4.10
C ALA A 121 -7.27 -8.39 3.17
N ALA A 122 -6.07 -8.95 3.11
CA ALA A 122 -5.74 -10.05 2.19
C ALA A 122 -6.24 -9.77 0.75
N ALA A 123 -5.81 -8.63 0.20
CA ALA A 123 -6.27 -8.15 -1.10
C ALA A 123 -6.15 -9.22 -2.19
N THR A 124 -7.25 -9.47 -2.90
CA THR A 124 -7.31 -10.47 -3.99
C THR A 124 -6.85 -9.92 -5.32
N MET A 125 -6.78 -8.60 -5.44
CA MET A 125 -6.26 -7.88 -6.60
C MET A 125 -5.18 -6.89 -6.13
N GLN A 126 -4.09 -6.75 -6.88
CA GLN A 126 -3.01 -5.85 -6.48
C GLN A 126 -2.29 -5.21 -7.66
N VAL A 127 -2.10 -3.89 -7.60
CA VAL A 127 -1.12 -3.16 -8.40
C VAL A 127 0.02 -2.75 -7.48
N MET A 128 1.22 -3.22 -7.79
CA MET A 128 2.42 -2.97 -6.99
C MET A 128 3.48 -2.28 -7.82
N GLY A 129 3.84 -1.05 -7.44
CA GLY A 129 5.01 -0.37 -7.98
C GLY A 129 6.29 -0.78 -7.24
N VAL A 130 7.37 -0.97 -7.97
CA VAL A 130 8.67 -1.30 -7.40
C VAL A 130 9.72 -0.25 -7.78
N TYR A 131 10.64 0.03 -6.85
CA TYR A 131 11.69 1.04 -7.01
C TYR A 131 12.86 0.59 -7.91
N GLU A 132 12.85 -0.65 -8.38
CA GLU A 132 13.92 -1.25 -9.18
C GLU A 132 13.34 -2.31 -10.11
N GLU A 133 13.72 -2.28 -11.38
CA GLU A 133 13.20 -3.19 -12.42
C GLU A 133 13.43 -4.66 -12.07
N ALA A 134 14.59 -4.98 -11.48
CA ALA A 134 14.94 -6.34 -11.06
C ALA A 134 13.94 -6.95 -10.07
N LEU A 135 13.14 -6.15 -9.39
CA LEU A 135 12.10 -6.61 -8.45
C LEU A 135 10.78 -6.98 -9.14
N VAL A 136 10.54 -6.58 -10.38
CA VAL A 136 9.26 -6.81 -11.08
C VAL A 136 8.90 -8.29 -11.08
N ARG A 137 9.77 -9.13 -11.60
CA ARG A 137 9.51 -10.57 -11.70
C ARG A 137 9.44 -11.27 -10.34
N PRO A 138 10.42 -11.11 -9.42
CA PRO A 138 10.35 -11.75 -8.10
C PRO A 138 9.09 -11.36 -7.32
N MET A 139 8.68 -10.08 -7.37
CA MET A 139 7.50 -9.63 -6.64
C MET A 139 6.21 -10.17 -7.27
N ALA A 140 6.14 -10.31 -8.61
CA ALA A 140 5.02 -10.96 -9.27
C ALA A 140 4.88 -12.43 -8.86
N GLU A 141 5.99 -13.16 -8.78
CA GLU A 141 6.02 -14.56 -8.32
C GLU A 141 5.57 -14.66 -6.84
N VAL A 142 5.97 -13.72 -5.99
CA VAL A 142 5.54 -13.67 -4.59
C VAL A 142 4.03 -13.40 -4.49
N LEU A 143 3.50 -12.43 -5.24
CA LEU A 143 2.05 -12.15 -5.25
C LEU A 143 1.24 -13.39 -5.68
N PHE A 144 1.70 -14.09 -6.71
CA PHE A 144 1.08 -15.34 -7.15
C PHE A 144 1.07 -16.39 -6.03
N ASN A 145 2.21 -16.59 -5.35
CA ASN A 145 2.34 -17.53 -4.25
C ASN A 145 1.50 -17.15 -3.02
N LEU A 146 1.23 -15.86 -2.82
CA LEU A 146 0.36 -15.35 -1.76
C LEU A 146 -1.14 -15.48 -2.11
N GLY A 147 -1.47 -15.97 -3.32
CA GLY A 147 -2.85 -16.21 -3.73
C GLY A 147 -3.57 -14.98 -4.30
N VAL A 148 -2.84 -13.94 -4.71
CA VAL A 148 -3.42 -12.80 -5.42
C VAL A 148 -3.99 -13.29 -6.76
N LYS A 149 -5.30 -13.09 -6.97
CA LYS A 149 -6.01 -13.58 -8.16
C LYS A 149 -5.68 -12.78 -9.42
N ARG A 150 -5.47 -11.47 -9.28
CA ARG A 150 -5.09 -10.54 -10.35
C ARG A 150 -4.04 -9.59 -9.82
N GLY A 151 -2.82 -9.69 -10.34
CA GLY A 151 -1.69 -8.87 -9.91
C GLY A 151 -1.02 -8.18 -11.09
N MET A 152 -0.51 -6.99 -10.84
CA MET A 152 0.36 -6.26 -11.75
C MET A 152 1.52 -5.69 -10.93
N VAL A 153 2.73 -6.01 -11.32
CA VAL A 153 3.94 -5.39 -10.75
C VAL A 153 4.57 -4.50 -11.81
N VAL A 154 4.78 -3.25 -11.47
CA VAL A 154 5.18 -2.22 -12.44
C VAL A 154 6.44 -1.48 -11.99
N TYR A 155 7.20 -1.05 -13.00
CA TYR A 155 8.34 -0.16 -12.87
C TYR A 155 8.34 0.76 -14.09
N GLY A 156 8.27 2.07 -13.90
CA GLY A 156 8.26 3.04 -14.97
C GLY A 156 9.65 3.18 -15.63
N GLN A 157 9.71 3.43 -16.94
CA GLN A 157 10.98 3.68 -17.65
C GLN A 157 11.69 4.93 -17.10
N ASP A 158 10.95 5.85 -16.51
CA ASP A 158 11.40 7.03 -15.77
C ASP A 158 11.81 6.74 -14.31
N CYS A 159 11.95 5.46 -13.96
CA CYS A 159 12.31 4.96 -12.63
C CYS A 159 11.23 5.19 -11.55
N LEU A 160 10.00 5.50 -11.92
CA LEU A 160 8.88 5.57 -10.98
C LEU A 160 8.45 4.17 -10.51
N ASP A 161 8.09 4.06 -9.24
CA ASP A 161 7.41 2.89 -8.70
C ASP A 161 5.88 2.95 -8.95
N GLU A 162 5.50 3.38 -10.14
CA GLU A 162 4.11 3.60 -10.59
C GLU A 162 3.97 3.23 -12.08
N ILE A 163 2.73 3.24 -12.59
CA ILE A 163 2.48 3.16 -14.03
C ILE A 163 2.82 4.51 -14.65
N SER A 164 3.90 4.55 -15.42
CA SER A 164 4.35 5.74 -16.10
C SER A 164 3.70 5.89 -17.48
N LEU A 165 3.65 7.14 -17.97
CA LEU A 165 3.22 7.47 -19.33
C LEU A 165 4.41 7.59 -20.31
N SER A 166 5.64 7.44 -19.83
CA SER A 166 6.87 7.50 -20.63
C SER A 166 7.30 6.13 -21.11
#